data_3b9f9ac1238e12332f98ab30730b9a3e
#
_entry.id   3b9f9ac1238e12332f98ab30730b9a3e
#
_cell.length_a   1.000
_cell.length_b   1.000
_cell.length_c   1.000
_cell.angle_alpha   90.00
_cell.angle_beta   90.00
_cell.angle_gamma   90.00
#
_symmetry.space_group_name_H-M   'P 1'
#
loop_
_entity.id
_entity.type
_entity.pdbx_description
1 polymer ?
#
loop_
_entity_poly.entity_id
_entity_poly.type
_entity_poly.pdbx_seq_one_letter_code
_entity_poly.pdbx_strand_id
1 'polypeptide(L)'
;MFHNLAPSWSQGSEAMPELFHRKLERSAIGFVLAIIAVASVGGIVEIAPLFTIDETVEEAPDMRVYTPLELAGRNIYIREGCYACHSQMVRTLRDEVERYGPYSLAVESKYDHPMLWGSKRTGPDLARVGGKYSDFGMSRILSPREVVPESNMPAYRWLARNSLKIEDLPLHLEAQRAIGVPYSEEMIENATRDAYGQASPGSDSASNVKERYGAETQVRAFDGVATNVTEMDALVAYLQVLGRLTDAAFEDTAAPEEPPEPIE
;
A
#
# COMPACT_ATOMS: atom_id res chain seq x y z
N MET A 1 -13.02 25.95 -72.03
CA MET A 1 -13.13 24.50 -72.21
C MET A 1 -11.98 23.85 -71.42
N PHE A 2 -12.16 23.67 -70.10
CA PHE A 2 -11.15 23.09 -69.21
C PHE A 2 -11.60 21.67 -68.84
N HIS A 3 -10.91 20.65 -69.33
CA HIS A 3 -11.09 19.27 -68.99
C HIS A 3 -10.52 19.02 -67.59
N ASN A 4 -11.39 18.68 -66.62
CA ASN A 4 -11.04 18.10 -65.37
C ASN A 4 -10.53 16.64 -65.58
N LEU A 5 -9.24 16.43 -65.46
CA LEU A 5 -8.62 15.12 -65.29
C LEU A 5 -8.49 14.85 -63.79
N ALA A 6 -9.47 14.20 -63.18
CA ALA A 6 -9.31 13.62 -61.86
C ALA A 6 -8.41 12.38 -61.95
N PRO A 7 -7.38 12.23 -61.10
CA PRO A 7 -6.54 11.02 -61.11
C PRO A 7 -7.36 9.82 -60.57
N SER A 8 -7.41 8.74 -61.31
CA SER A 8 -7.93 7.45 -60.88
C SER A 8 -7.01 6.83 -59.85
N TRP A 9 -7.28 7.07 -58.58
CA TRP A 9 -6.60 6.34 -57.48
C TRP A 9 -7.07 4.88 -57.51
N SER A 10 -6.14 3.96 -57.55
CA SER A 10 -6.34 2.52 -57.63
C SER A 10 -7.19 2.01 -56.41
N GLN A 11 -8.42 1.63 -56.65
CA GLN A 11 -9.36 1.04 -55.68
C GLN A 11 -9.07 -0.44 -55.33
N GLY A 12 -7.89 -0.95 -55.59
CA GLY A 12 -7.60 -2.38 -55.53
C GLY A 12 -7.03 -2.92 -54.22
N SER A 13 -6.45 -2.08 -53.31
CA SER A 13 -5.73 -2.57 -52.14
C SER A 13 -6.42 -2.37 -50.78
N GLU A 14 -7.53 -1.62 -50.73
CA GLU A 14 -8.21 -1.29 -49.49
C GLU A 14 -9.35 -2.26 -49.07
N ALA A 15 -9.78 -3.13 -49.98
CA ALA A 15 -10.95 -3.99 -49.77
C ALA A 15 -10.71 -5.19 -48.81
N MET A 16 -9.46 -5.65 -48.68
CA MET A 16 -9.15 -6.82 -47.82
C MET A 16 -9.15 -6.53 -46.31
N PRO A 17 -8.53 -5.44 -45.84
CA PRO A 17 -8.59 -5.09 -44.40
C PRO A 17 -10.01 -4.76 -43.93
N GLU A 18 -10.83 -4.06 -44.75
CA GLU A 18 -12.21 -3.75 -44.44
C GLU A 18 -13.11 -5.00 -44.30
N LEU A 19 -12.92 -5.98 -45.18
CA LEU A 19 -13.68 -7.24 -45.09
C LEU A 19 -13.34 -8.07 -43.86
N PHE A 20 -12.07 -8.07 -43.46
CA PHE A 20 -11.59 -8.75 -42.24
C PHE A 20 -12.16 -8.06 -41.00
N HIS A 21 -12.05 -6.74 -40.89
CA HIS A 21 -12.61 -5.94 -39.81
C HIS A 21 -14.11 -6.18 -39.63
N ARG A 22 -14.87 -6.12 -40.70
CA ARG A 22 -16.32 -6.32 -40.71
C ARG A 22 -16.74 -7.73 -40.33
N LYS A 23 -15.93 -8.76 -40.65
CA LYS A 23 -16.18 -10.14 -40.20
C LYS A 23 -15.91 -10.30 -38.71
N LEU A 24 -14.82 -9.68 -38.21
CA LEU A 24 -14.46 -9.71 -36.79
C LEU A 24 -15.51 -9.01 -35.92
N GLU A 25 -15.97 -7.82 -36.32
CA GLU A 25 -17.00 -7.06 -35.62
C GLU A 25 -18.35 -7.76 -35.56
N ARG A 26 -18.67 -8.60 -36.56
CA ARG A 26 -19.92 -9.40 -36.59
C ARG A 26 -19.89 -10.63 -35.70
N SER A 27 -18.73 -11.05 -35.24
CA SER A 27 -18.56 -12.21 -34.37
C SER A 27 -18.15 -11.75 -32.98
N ALA A 28 -19.08 -11.68 -32.04
CA ALA A 28 -18.80 -11.27 -30.67
C ALA A 28 -17.67 -12.11 -30.03
N ILE A 29 -17.70 -13.43 -30.23
CA ILE A 29 -16.65 -14.33 -29.73
C ILE A 29 -15.30 -14.04 -30.40
N GLY A 30 -15.27 -13.93 -31.74
CA GLY A 30 -14.04 -13.62 -32.46
C GLY A 30 -13.44 -12.27 -32.06
N PHE A 31 -14.29 -11.27 -31.84
CA PHE A 31 -13.87 -9.93 -31.39
C PHE A 31 -13.26 -9.97 -30.00
N VAL A 32 -13.92 -10.64 -29.03
CA VAL A 32 -13.41 -10.81 -27.67
C VAL A 32 -12.07 -11.56 -27.67
N LEU A 33 -11.95 -12.66 -28.43
CA LEU A 33 -10.70 -13.40 -28.54
C LEU A 33 -9.57 -12.57 -29.16
N ALA A 34 -9.88 -11.74 -30.14
CA ALA A 34 -8.88 -10.83 -30.74
C ALA A 34 -8.43 -9.75 -29.73
N ILE A 35 -9.36 -9.17 -28.97
CA ILE A 35 -9.02 -8.22 -27.88
C ILE A 35 -8.11 -8.89 -26.84
N ILE A 36 -8.49 -10.09 -26.37
CA ILE A 36 -7.67 -10.83 -25.39
C ILE A 36 -6.28 -11.11 -25.96
N ALA A 37 -6.17 -11.55 -27.20
CA ALA A 37 -4.88 -11.84 -27.82
C ALA A 37 -3.99 -10.60 -27.90
N VAL A 38 -4.50 -9.47 -28.36
CA VAL A 38 -3.75 -8.21 -28.47
C VAL A 38 -3.37 -7.68 -27.09
N ALA A 39 -4.32 -7.67 -26.13
CA ALA A 39 -4.06 -7.24 -24.75
C ALA A 39 -3.04 -8.14 -24.06
N SER A 40 -3.07 -9.46 -24.31
CA SER A 40 -2.12 -10.42 -23.75
C SER A 40 -0.70 -10.17 -24.24
N VAL A 41 -0.51 -9.81 -25.52
CA VAL A 41 0.82 -9.47 -26.05
C VAL A 41 1.38 -8.25 -25.32
N GLY A 42 0.60 -7.18 -25.18
CA GLY A 42 1.01 -6.00 -24.42
C GLY A 42 1.32 -6.33 -22.96
N GLY A 43 0.42 -7.08 -22.30
CA GLY A 43 0.63 -7.49 -20.91
C GLY A 43 1.87 -8.37 -20.71
N ILE A 44 2.16 -9.29 -21.62
CA ILE A 44 3.36 -10.14 -21.53
C ILE A 44 4.63 -9.30 -21.71
N VAL A 45 4.65 -8.35 -22.65
CA VAL A 45 5.80 -7.46 -22.87
C VAL A 45 6.11 -6.62 -21.60
N GLU A 46 5.08 -6.18 -20.88
CA GLU A 46 5.23 -5.43 -19.64
C GLU A 46 5.61 -6.32 -18.44
N ILE A 47 4.97 -7.49 -18.30
CA ILE A 47 5.07 -8.32 -17.11
C ILE A 47 6.30 -9.25 -17.16
N ALA A 48 6.64 -9.83 -18.33
CA ALA A 48 7.72 -10.80 -18.41
C ALA A 48 9.09 -10.26 -17.95
N PRO A 49 9.49 -9.01 -18.26
CA PRO A 49 10.74 -8.44 -17.73
C PRO A 49 10.81 -8.39 -16.20
N LEU A 50 9.68 -8.19 -15.52
CA LEU A 50 9.64 -8.11 -14.06
C LEU A 50 10.08 -9.40 -13.36
N PHE A 51 9.99 -10.54 -14.04
CA PHE A 51 10.47 -11.84 -13.53
C PHE A 51 11.96 -12.10 -13.84
N THR A 52 12.60 -11.24 -14.62
CA THR A 52 14.00 -11.43 -15.07
C THR A 52 14.92 -10.30 -14.62
N ILE A 53 14.38 -9.22 -14.07
CA ILE A 53 15.14 -8.09 -13.54
C ILE A 53 15.20 -8.23 -12.03
N ASP A 54 16.37 -8.53 -11.49
CA ASP A 54 16.59 -8.72 -10.05
C ASP A 54 16.49 -7.41 -9.24
N GLU A 55 16.69 -6.26 -9.89
CA GLU A 55 16.73 -4.93 -9.26
C GLU A 55 15.41 -4.16 -9.33
N THR A 56 14.26 -4.84 -9.50
CA THR A 56 12.95 -4.17 -9.56
C THR A 56 12.45 -3.64 -8.22
N VAL A 57 12.97 -4.15 -7.12
CA VAL A 57 12.65 -3.73 -5.75
C VAL A 57 13.96 -3.59 -5.01
N GLU A 58 14.16 -2.46 -4.37
CA GLU A 58 15.35 -2.18 -3.57
C GLU A 58 15.51 -3.24 -2.46
N GLU A 59 16.74 -3.62 -2.15
CA GLU A 59 17.02 -4.50 -1.03
C GLU A 59 16.98 -3.70 0.29
N ALA A 60 16.15 -4.13 1.22
CA ALA A 60 16.12 -3.63 2.59
C ALA A 60 16.16 -4.83 3.55
N PRO A 61 17.36 -5.19 4.03
CA PRO A 61 17.53 -6.34 4.91
C PRO A 61 16.87 -6.16 6.28
N ASP A 62 16.61 -4.93 6.68
CA ASP A 62 15.93 -4.53 7.92
C ASP A 62 14.39 -4.56 7.80
N MET A 63 13.85 -4.78 6.58
CA MET A 63 12.41 -4.79 6.35
C MET A 63 11.72 -5.90 7.13
N ARG A 64 10.89 -5.54 8.10
CA ARG A 64 10.09 -6.49 8.89
C ARG A 64 8.66 -6.64 8.37
N VAL A 65 8.04 -7.74 8.71
CA VAL A 65 6.60 -7.95 8.48
C VAL A 65 5.76 -7.18 9.51
N TYR A 66 4.49 -6.94 9.18
CA TYR A 66 3.54 -6.41 10.15
C TYR A 66 3.34 -7.38 11.30
N THR A 67 3.24 -6.85 12.51
CA THR A 67 2.75 -7.66 13.64
C THR A 67 1.26 -8.00 13.43
N PRO A 68 0.71 -8.98 14.17
CA PRO A 68 -0.72 -9.31 14.09
C PRO A 68 -1.63 -8.11 14.38
N LEU A 69 -1.26 -7.26 15.33
CA LEU A 69 -2.02 -6.04 15.66
C LEU A 69 -1.95 -4.99 14.53
N GLU A 70 -0.76 -4.76 13.98
CA GLU A 70 -0.56 -3.84 12.85
C GLU A 70 -1.29 -4.32 11.59
N LEU A 71 -1.25 -5.64 11.30
CA LEU A 71 -1.98 -6.24 10.18
C LEU A 71 -3.51 -6.11 10.38
N ALA A 72 -4.00 -6.30 11.61
CA ALA A 72 -5.40 -6.06 11.94
C ALA A 72 -5.78 -4.58 11.69
N GLY A 73 -4.92 -3.65 12.10
CA GLY A 73 -5.10 -2.23 11.84
C GLY A 73 -5.15 -1.89 10.36
N ARG A 74 -4.30 -2.52 9.54
CA ARG A 74 -4.33 -2.40 8.09
C ARG A 74 -5.65 -2.92 7.50
N ASN A 75 -6.15 -4.04 7.99
CA ASN A 75 -7.43 -4.59 7.54
C ASN A 75 -8.60 -3.67 7.91
N ILE A 76 -8.55 -3.04 9.09
CA ILE A 76 -9.52 -2.01 9.50
C ILE A 76 -9.42 -0.78 8.60
N TYR A 77 -8.22 -0.30 8.30
CA TYR A 77 -7.98 0.81 7.37
C TYR A 77 -8.62 0.57 6.00
N ILE A 78 -8.50 -0.66 5.48
CA ILE A 78 -9.14 -1.08 4.23
C ILE A 78 -10.66 -1.16 4.39
N ARG A 79 -11.15 -1.79 5.44
CA ARG A 79 -12.58 -1.96 5.73
C ARG A 79 -13.31 -0.63 5.86
N GLU A 80 -12.71 0.33 6.55
CA GLU A 80 -13.28 1.67 6.74
C GLU A 80 -13.11 2.59 5.52
N GLY A 81 -12.37 2.13 4.50
CA GLY A 81 -12.21 2.88 3.24
C GLY A 81 -11.29 4.10 3.33
N CYS A 82 -10.37 4.15 4.29
CA CYS A 82 -9.46 5.27 4.49
C CYS A 82 -8.65 5.60 3.23
N TYR A 83 -8.25 4.58 2.47
CA TYR A 83 -7.52 4.70 1.20
C TYR A 83 -8.30 5.44 0.11
N ALA A 84 -9.62 5.56 0.22
CA ALA A 84 -10.43 6.31 -0.75
C ALA A 84 -10.24 7.83 -0.64
N CYS A 85 -9.78 8.31 0.53
CA CYS A 85 -9.54 9.74 0.81
C CYS A 85 -8.07 10.06 1.07
N HIS A 86 -7.27 9.08 1.50
CA HIS A 86 -5.85 9.21 1.80
C HIS A 86 -5.02 8.36 0.83
N SER A 87 -3.97 8.94 0.27
CA SER A 87 -2.91 8.17 -0.39
C SER A 87 -1.88 7.69 0.62
N GLN A 88 -1.07 6.72 0.24
CA GLN A 88 -0.01 6.13 1.05
C GLN A 88 1.24 5.92 0.19
N MET A 89 1.64 6.97 -0.51
CA MET A 89 2.84 7.00 -1.34
C MET A 89 3.29 8.44 -1.54
N VAL A 90 4.46 8.78 -1.04
CA VAL A 90 5.13 10.06 -1.34
C VAL A 90 5.82 9.89 -2.69
N ARG A 91 5.45 10.70 -3.67
CA ARG A 91 6.04 10.66 -5.02
C ARG A 91 7.39 11.37 -5.03
N THR A 92 8.22 11.08 -6.04
CA THR A 92 9.54 11.70 -6.28
C THR A 92 9.44 13.15 -6.77
N LEU A 93 8.48 13.91 -6.25
CA LEU A 93 8.26 15.32 -6.55
C LEU A 93 8.75 16.18 -5.39
N ARG A 94 9.51 17.24 -5.68
CA ARG A 94 10.09 18.12 -4.67
C ARG A 94 9.07 18.61 -3.64
N ASP A 95 7.92 19.12 -4.11
CA ASP A 95 6.88 19.65 -3.22
C ASP A 95 6.29 18.57 -2.28
N GLU A 96 6.27 17.31 -2.71
CA GLU A 96 5.79 16.20 -1.88
C GLU A 96 6.82 15.79 -0.84
N VAL A 97 8.09 15.71 -1.24
CA VAL A 97 9.19 15.38 -0.32
C VAL A 97 9.33 16.47 0.74
N GLU A 98 9.24 17.75 0.37
CA GLU A 98 9.26 18.86 1.33
C GLU A 98 8.07 18.84 2.30
N ARG A 99 6.90 18.38 1.83
CA ARG A 99 5.67 18.36 2.64
C ARG A 99 5.55 17.13 3.52
N TYR A 100 5.86 15.95 2.99
CA TYR A 100 5.57 14.67 3.66
C TYR A 100 6.81 13.98 4.20
N GLY A 101 7.98 14.21 3.62
CA GLY A 101 9.23 13.54 3.91
C GLY A 101 9.75 12.74 2.72
N PRO A 102 10.73 11.84 2.89
CA PRO A 102 11.33 11.08 1.82
C PRO A 102 10.31 10.39 0.91
N TYR A 103 10.60 10.31 -0.40
CA TYR A 103 9.72 9.58 -1.33
C TYR A 103 9.66 8.10 -0.96
N SER A 104 8.53 7.46 -1.33
CA SER A 104 8.30 6.06 -1.00
C SER A 104 9.07 5.14 -1.93
N LEU A 105 9.78 4.16 -1.35
CA LEU A 105 10.47 3.10 -2.06
C LEU A 105 9.54 1.89 -2.27
N ALA A 106 9.78 1.12 -3.33
CA ALA A 106 8.98 -0.07 -3.63
C ALA A 106 9.06 -1.12 -2.51
N VAL A 107 10.24 -1.24 -1.87
CA VAL A 107 10.46 -2.17 -0.77
C VAL A 107 9.54 -1.93 0.42
N GLU A 108 9.17 -0.69 0.72
CA GLU A 108 8.29 -0.36 1.86
C GLU A 108 6.89 -0.98 1.75
N SER A 109 6.46 -1.32 0.53
CA SER A 109 5.19 -2.00 0.25
C SER A 109 5.36 -3.47 -0.17
N LYS A 110 6.54 -4.05 0.02
CA LYS A 110 6.86 -5.41 -0.40
C LYS A 110 5.88 -6.46 0.15
N TYR A 111 5.38 -6.23 1.35
CA TYR A 111 4.43 -7.14 2.02
C TYR A 111 3.00 -6.62 2.04
N ASP A 112 2.72 -5.55 1.28
CA ASP A 112 1.37 -5.00 1.16
C ASP A 112 0.56 -5.68 0.07
N HIS A 113 -0.42 -6.48 0.48
CA HIS A 113 -1.35 -7.15 -0.41
C HIS A 113 -2.80 -6.85 -0.01
N PRO A 114 -3.51 -5.98 -0.77
CA PRO A 114 -3.09 -5.14 -1.90
C PRO A 114 -2.24 -3.93 -1.48
N MET A 115 -1.47 -3.36 -2.42
CA MET A 115 -0.79 -2.10 -2.21
C MET A 115 -1.81 -0.95 -2.09
N LEU A 116 -1.61 -0.06 -1.10
CA LEU A 116 -2.55 1.00 -0.77
C LEU A 116 -2.07 2.39 -1.21
N TRP A 117 -1.27 2.46 -2.25
CA TRP A 117 -0.65 3.71 -2.70
C TRP A 117 -1.65 4.82 -2.94
N GLY A 118 -2.68 4.57 -3.76
CA GLY A 118 -3.73 5.54 -4.08
C GLY A 118 -3.21 6.83 -4.71
N SER A 119 -4.07 7.51 -5.46
CA SER A 119 -3.74 8.79 -6.08
C SER A 119 -4.64 9.92 -5.60
N LYS A 120 -5.71 9.60 -4.85
CA LYS A 120 -6.65 10.58 -4.35
C LYS A 120 -6.24 11.06 -2.95
N ARG A 121 -6.23 12.37 -2.77
CA ARG A 121 -5.85 13.06 -1.53
C ARG A 121 -6.93 14.06 -1.12
N THR A 122 -8.09 13.57 -0.70
CA THR A 122 -9.06 14.41 0.02
C THR A 122 -8.49 14.79 1.39
N GLY A 123 -7.78 13.85 2.02
CA GLY A 123 -6.90 14.07 3.16
C GLY A 123 -5.41 14.03 2.77
N PRO A 124 -4.48 14.24 3.74
CA PRO A 124 -3.04 14.17 3.49
C PRO A 124 -2.58 12.74 3.15
N ASP A 125 -1.40 12.64 2.54
CA ASP A 125 -0.69 11.36 2.38
C ASP A 125 -0.26 10.80 3.73
N LEU A 126 -0.39 9.49 3.93
CA LEU A 126 -0.11 8.81 5.19
C LEU A 126 1.16 7.95 5.18
N ALA A 127 1.88 7.86 4.06
CA ALA A 127 3.07 7.01 3.97
C ALA A 127 4.16 7.33 5.02
N ARG A 128 4.21 8.58 5.48
CA ARG A 128 5.19 9.07 6.48
C ARG A 128 4.51 9.55 7.76
N VAL A 129 3.35 9.03 8.11
CA VAL A 129 2.61 9.50 9.28
C VAL A 129 3.14 8.89 10.58
N GLY A 130 3.77 7.71 10.52
CA GLY A 130 4.32 7.02 11.67
C GLY A 130 5.29 7.87 12.47
N GLY A 131 5.06 7.99 13.77
CA GLY A 131 5.86 8.79 14.69
C GLY A 131 5.70 10.32 14.59
N LYS A 132 4.93 10.86 13.61
CA LYS A 132 4.66 12.30 13.53
C LYS A 132 3.73 12.82 14.61
N TYR A 133 2.78 11.99 15.00
CA TYR A 133 1.78 12.33 16.02
C TYR A 133 1.84 11.32 17.16
N SER A 134 1.52 11.77 18.38
CA SER A 134 1.32 10.86 19.49
C SER A 134 0.12 9.95 19.24
N ASP A 135 0.02 8.83 19.97
CA ASP A 135 -1.12 7.92 19.86
C ASP A 135 -2.44 8.66 20.20
N PHE A 136 -2.42 9.55 21.18
CA PHE A 136 -3.55 10.44 21.49
C PHE A 136 -3.88 11.37 20.32
N GLY A 137 -2.87 11.89 19.59
CA GLY A 137 -3.05 12.66 18.37
C GLY A 137 -3.67 11.84 17.25
N MET A 138 -3.24 10.57 17.09
CA MET A 138 -3.80 9.62 16.13
C MET A 138 -5.23 9.21 16.49
N SER A 139 -5.52 8.96 17.74
CA SER A 139 -6.88 8.58 18.22
C SER A 139 -7.93 9.67 17.99
N ARG A 140 -7.52 10.92 17.72
CA ARG A 140 -8.43 12.01 17.33
C ARG A 140 -9.13 11.81 15.98
N ILE A 141 -8.75 10.79 15.21
CA ILE A 141 -9.52 10.25 14.09
C ILE A 141 -10.98 9.95 14.50
N LEU A 142 -11.22 9.67 15.79
CA LEU A 142 -12.56 9.47 16.34
C LEU A 142 -13.46 10.69 16.19
N SER A 143 -12.90 11.89 16.27
CA SER A 143 -13.62 13.17 16.22
C SER A 143 -12.78 14.24 15.52
N PRO A 144 -12.57 14.15 14.17
CA PRO A 144 -11.67 15.04 13.44
C PRO A 144 -12.04 16.51 13.59
N ARG A 145 -13.33 16.84 13.72
CA ARG A 145 -13.83 18.21 13.87
C ARG A 145 -13.51 18.85 15.22
N GLU A 146 -13.12 18.05 16.22
CA GLU A 146 -12.61 18.60 17.49
C GLU A 146 -11.20 19.19 17.32
N VAL A 147 -10.46 18.74 16.30
CA VAL A 147 -9.13 19.25 15.96
C VAL A 147 -9.21 20.32 14.86
N VAL A 148 -9.98 20.04 13.81
CA VAL A 148 -10.19 20.91 12.65
C VAL A 148 -11.69 21.03 12.44
N PRO A 149 -12.34 22.13 12.87
CA PRO A 149 -13.80 22.29 12.80
C PRO A 149 -14.41 22.10 11.41
N GLU A 150 -13.69 22.52 10.36
CA GLU A 150 -14.11 22.42 8.96
C GLU A 150 -13.79 21.05 8.33
N SER A 151 -13.31 20.07 9.10
CA SER A 151 -12.90 18.77 8.56
C SER A 151 -14.07 18.04 7.90
N ASN A 152 -13.85 17.58 6.67
CA ASN A 152 -14.76 16.69 5.95
C ASN A 152 -14.58 15.22 6.34
N MET A 153 -13.55 14.88 7.13
CA MET A 153 -13.29 13.52 7.56
C MET A 153 -14.44 13.03 8.48
N PRO A 154 -15.02 11.85 8.23
CA PRO A 154 -16.00 11.24 9.11
C PRO A 154 -15.40 10.95 10.51
N ALA A 155 -16.25 10.91 11.52
CA ALA A 155 -15.87 10.47 12.85
C ALA A 155 -16.01 8.96 12.97
N TYR A 156 -14.95 8.26 13.39
CA TYR A 156 -14.90 6.79 13.52
C TYR A 156 -15.01 6.34 14.98
N ARG A 157 -16.01 6.86 15.71
CA ARG A 157 -16.15 6.67 17.17
C ARG A 157 -16.36 5.22 17.60
N TRP A 158 -16.85 4.36 16.70
CA TRP A 158 -17.07 2.95 17.00
C TRP A 158 -15.77 2.18 17.19
N LEU A 159 -14.65 2.60 16.57
CA LEU A 159 -13.36 1.91 16.66
C LEU A 159 -12.83 1.81 18.10
N ALA A 160 -13.09 2.80 18.95
CA ALA A 160 -12.73 2.75 20.37
C ALA A 160 -13.70 1.95 21.24
N ARG A 161 -14.87 1.57 20.70
CA ARG A 161 -15.87 0.79 21.45
C ARG A 161 -15.86 -0.67 21.06
N ASN A 162 -15.48 -0.96 19.83
CA ASN A 162 -15.43 -2.31 19.30
C ASN A 162 -14.16 -3.00 19.80
N SER A 163 -14.32 -4.15 20.46
CA SER A 163 -13.21 -5.03 20.77
C SER A 163 -12.68 -5.64 19.49
N LEU A 164 -11.35 -5.72 19.36
CA LEU A 164 -10.71 -6.39 18.24
C LEU A 164 -10.96 -7.91 18.30
N LYS A 165 -11.31 -8.51 17.17
CA LYS A 165 -11.43 -9.97 17.02
C LYS A 165 -10.03 -10.57 16.87
N ILE A 166 -9.34 -10.78 17.96
CA ILE A 166 -7.96 -11.28 17.96
C ILE A 166 -7.87 -12.78 17.63
N GLU A 167 -8.98 -13.52 17.76
CA GLU A 167 -9.06 -14.96 17.50
C GLU A 167 -8.88 -15.29 16.01
N ASP A 168 -9.24 -14.37 15.13
CA ASP A 168 -9.16 -14.54 13.66
C ASP A 168 -7.76 -14.22 13.10
N LEU A 169 -6.87 -13.63 13.91
CA LEU A 169 -5.56 -13.16 13.43
C LEU A 169 -4.63 -14.27 12.89
N PRO A 170 -4.59 -15.49 13.47
CA PRO A 170 -3.80 -16.56 12.88
C PRO A 170 -4.18 -16.84 11.42
N LEU A 171 -5.48 -16.84 11.08
CA LEU A 171 -5.97 -17.05 9.72
C LEU A 171 -5.56 -15.92 8.78
N HIS A 172 -5.49 -14.68 9.30
CA HIS A 172 -5.02 -13.54 8.50
C HIS A 172 -3.53 -13.68 8.17
N LEU A 173 -2.69 -14.10 9.12
CA LEU A 173 -1.28 -14.34 8.89
C LEU A 173 -1.05 -15.52 7.93
N GLU A 174 -1.82 -16.61 8.06
CA GLU A 174 -1.79 -17.74 7.13
C GLU A 174 -2.12 -17.30 5.69
N ALA A 175 -3.15 -16.47 5.52
CA ALA A 175 -3.53 -15.93 4.23
C ALA A 175 -2.41 -15.06 3.61
N GLN A 176 -1.74 -14.23 4.41
CA GLN A 176 -0.59 -13.44 3.97
C GLN A 176 0.61 -14.34 3.63
N ARG A 177 0.87 -15.38 4.42
CA ARG A 177 1.92 -16.38 4.11
C ARG A 177 1.65 -17.09 2.79
N ALA A 178 0.41 -17.44 2.50
CA ALA A 178 0.03 -18.12 1.26
C ALA A 178 0.33 -17.30 -0.01
N ILE A 179 0.39 -15.97 0.10
CA ILE A 179 0.74 -15.05 -0.99
C ILE A 179 2.19 -14.55 -0.94
N GLY A 180 3.03 -15.14 -0.06
CA GLY A 180 4.47 -14.92 -0.06
C GLY A 180 5.04 -14.06 1.05
N VAL A 181 4.22 -13.55 1.99
CA VAL A 181 4.75 -12.84 3.16
C VAL A 181 5.44 -13.83 4.12
N PRO A 182 6.66 -13.57 4.61
CA PRO A 182 7.48 -14.55 5.32
C PRO A 182 7.09 -14.72 6.81
N TYR A 183 5.81 -15.00 7.09
CA TYR A 183 5.38 -15.35 8.44
C TYR A 183 5.81 -16.77 8.79
N SER A 184 6.53 -16.93 9.91
CA SER A 184 6.90 -18.24 10.44
C SER A 184 5.69 -18.93 11.08
N GLU A 185 5.80 -20.26 11.28
CA GLU A 185 4.77 -21.02 12.01
C GLU A 185 4.59 -20.49 13.43
N GLU A 186 5.70 -20.18 14.11
CA GLU A 186 5.69 -19.61 15.45
C GLU A 186 4.94 -18.27 15.53
N MET A 187 5.09 -17.39 14.52
CA MET A 187 4.37 -16.11 14.43
C MET A 187 2.86 -16.35 14.30
N ILE A 188 2.46 -17.34 13.52
CA ILE A 188 1.04 -17.68 13.31
C ILE A 188 0.43 -18.27 14.56
N GLU A 189 1.08 -19.27 15.18
CA GLU A 189 0.59 -19.89 16.42
C GLU A 189 0.46 -18.91 17.58
N ASN A 190 1.32 -17.91 17.65
CA ASN A 190 1.31 -16.89 18.70
C ASN A 190 0.55 -15.60 18.33
N ALA A 191 -0.03 -15.49 17.13
CA ALA A 191 -0.61 -14.26 16.62
C ALA A 191 -1.61 -13.59 17.58
N THR A 192 -2.52 -14.36 18.18
CA THR A 192 -3.49 -13.86 19.15
C THR A 192 -2.81 -13.32 20.41
N ARG A 193 -1.80 -14.05 20.92
CA ARG A 193 -1.06 -13.65 22.11
C ARG A 193 -0.20 -12.42 21.86
N ASP A 194 0.41 -12.33 20.67
CA ASP A 194 1.24 -11.21 20.26
C ASP A 194 0.44 -9.94 20.06
N ALA A 195 -0.75 -10.03 19.44
CA ALA A 195 -1.65 -8.87 19.32
C ALA A 195 -2.04 -8.31 20.68
N TYR A 196 -2.41 -9.20 21.63
CA TYR A 196 -2.71 -8.78 23.00
C TYR A 196 -1.47 -8.19 23.69
N GLY A 197 -0.31 -8.86 23.57
CA GLY A 197 0.95 -8.41 24.16
C GLY A 197 1.39 -7.04 23.65
N GLN A 198 1.19 -6.76 22.39
CA GLN A 198 1.55 -5.48 21.79
C GLN A 198 0.71 -4.32 22.31
N ALA A 199 -0.59 -4.54 22.53
CA ALA A 199 -1.50 -3.52 23.08
C ALA A 199 -1.47 -3.43 24.61
N SER A 200 -0.85 -4.43 25.29
CA SER A 200 -0.84 -4.55 26.76
C SER A 200 0.59 -4.63 27.30
N PRO A 201 1.30 -3.50 27.47
CA PRO A 201 2.73 -3.48 27.80
C PRO A 201 3.09 -4.11 29.15
N GLY A 202 2.11 -4.28 30.03
CA GLY A 202 2.29 -4.98 31.34
C GLY A 202 2.09 -6.49 31.30
N SER A 203 1.81 -7.07 30.13
CA SER A 203 1.61 -8.52 29.98
C SER A 203 2.92 -9.27 29.78
N ASP A 204 2.95 -10.55 30.20
CA ASP A 204 4.11 -11.42 30.01
C ASP A 204 4.45 -11.63 28.51
N SER A 205 3.49 -11.44 27.62
CA SER A 205 3.67 -11.58 26.17
C SER A 205 4.31 -10.37 25.50
N ALA A 206 4.39 -9.23 26.18
CA ALA A 206 4.92 -7.99 25.61
C ALA A 206 6.39 -8.10 25.15
N SER A 207 7.24 -8.83 25.90
CA SER A 207 8.66 -9.06 25.52
C SER A 207 8.77 -9.96 24.29
N ASN A 208 7.92 -10.97 24.16
CA ASN A 208 7.93 -11.94 23.07
C ASN A 208 7.61 -11.30 21.72
N VAL A 209 6.79 -10.23 21.71
CA VAL A 209 6.49 -9.47 20.49
C VAL A 209 7.77 -8.86 19.91
N LYS A 210 8.59 -8.23 20.74
CA LYS A 210 9.86 -7.64 20.30
C LYS A 210 10.87 -8.68 19.84
N GLU A 211 10.88 -9.85 20.46
CA GLU A 211 11.75 -10.96 20.05
C GLU A 211 11.37 -11.49 18.66
N ARG A 212 10.06 -11.65 18.37
CA ARG A 212 9.59 -12.19 17.08
C ARG A 212 9.56 -11.19 15.94
N TYR A 213 9.23 -9.92 16.22
CA TYR A 213 9.01 -8.91 15.20
C TYR A 213 10.06 -7.78 15.18
N GLY A 214 11.09 -7.89 16.01
CA GLY A 214 12.19 -6.92 16.08
C GLY A 214 12.06 -5.96 17.26
N ALA A 215 13.24 -5.50 17.75
CA ALA A 215 13.36 -4.66 18.94
C ALA A 215 12.62 -3.32 18.81
N GLU A 216 12.55 -2.77 17.59
CA GLU A 216 11.90 -1.50 17.26
C GLU A 216 10.37 -1.57 17.30
N THR A 217 9.79 -2.79 17.44
CA THR A 217 8.35 -2.97 17.52
C THR A 217 7.79 -2.23 18.74
N GLN A 218 6.84 -1.35 18.49
CA GLN A 218 6.22 -0.56 19.53
C GLN A 218 5.20 -1.41 20.30
N VAL A 219 5.34 -1.42 21.63
CA VAL A 219 4.47 -2.17 22.56
C VAL A 219 3.92 -1.20 23.58
N ARG A 220 2.63 -0.87 23.50
CA ARG A 220 1.93 0.05 24.38
C ARG A 220 0.41 0.01 24.18
N ALA A 221 -0.35 0.54 25.11
CA ALA A 221 -1.79 0.77 24.91
C ALA A 221 -1.96 1.96 23.95
N PHE A 222 -2.30 1.69 22.69
CA PHE A 222 -2.33 2.70 21.62
C PHE A 222 -3.53 3.63 21.72
N ASP A 223 -4.64 3.18 22.31
CA ASP A 223 -5.81 4.03 22.61
C ASP A 223 -5.76 4.65 24.02
N GLY A 224 -4.74 4.31 24.81
CA GLY A 224 -4.55 4.72 26.20
C GLY A 224 -5.26 3.85 27.22
N VAL A 225 -5.92 2.74 26.83
CA VAL A 225 -6.69 1.84 27.71
C VAL A 225 -6.14 0.40 27.62
N ALA A 226 -5.34 -0.01 28.58
CA ALA A 226 -4.66 -1.31 28.56
C ALA A 226 -5.56 -2.53 28.91
N THR A 227 -6.83 -2.31 29.26
CA THR A 227 -7.71 -3.39 29.77
C THR A 227 -8.43 -4.18 28.69
N ASN A 228 -8.54 -3.65 27.50
CA ASN A 228 -9.21 -4.28 26.36
C ASN A 228 -8.51 -3.84 25.07
N VAL A 229 -8.30 -4.77 24.15
CA VAL A 229 -7.73 -4.46 22.84
C VAL A 229 -8.86 -4.07 21.90
N THR A 230 -8.84 -2.83 21.43
CA THR A 230 -9.87 -2.24 20.58
C THR A 230 -9.46 -2.22 19.12
N GLU A 231 -10.42 -1.99 18.22
CA GLU A 231 -10.13 -1.73 16.81
C GLU A 231 -9.31 -0.43 16.65
N MET A 232 -9.41 0.50 17.59
CA MET A 232 -8.61 1.73 17.61
C MET A 232 -7.14 1.44 17.91
N ASP A 233 -6.84 0.57 18.88
CA ASP A 233 -5.44 0.15 19.13
C ASP A 233 -4.79 -0.40 17.86
N ALA A 234 -5.48 -1.28 17.15
CA ALA A 234 -4.98 -1.87 15.92
C ALA A 234 -4.77 -0.80 14.84
N LEU A 235 -5.72 0.09 14.63
CA LEU A 235 -5.60 1.15 13.63
C LEU A 235 -4.45 2.10 13.96
N VAL A 236 -4.31 2.53 15.20
CA VAL A 236 -3.23 3.42 15.63
C VAL A 236 -1.87 2.71 15.51
N ALA A 237 -1.77 1.43 15.89
CA ALA A 237 -0.55 0.64 15.72
C ALA A 237 -0.13 0.60 14.24
N TYR A 238 -1.07 0.36 13.31
CA TYR A 238 -0.81 0.40 11.88
C TYR A 238 -0.35 1.79 11.41
N LEU A 239 -1.04 2.86 11.78
CA LEU A 239 -0.66 4.22 11.39
C LEU A 239 0.72 4.63 11.93
N GLN A 240 1.08 4.15 13.13
CA GLN A 240 2.38 4.46 13.74
C GLN A 240 3.56 3.73 13.10
N VAL A 241 3.32 2.66 12.35
CA VAL A 241 4.36 1.91 11.66
C VAL A 241 4.56 2.36 10.22
N LEU A 242 3.63 3.14 9.64
CA LEU A 242 3.74 3.63 8.27
C LEU A 242 5.00 4.47 8.07
N GLY A 243 5.83 4.05 7.09
CA GLY A 243 7.13 4.65 6.80
C GLY A 243 8.23 4.35 7.85
N ARG A 244 8.03 3.30 8.67
CA ARG A 244 8.97 2.87 9.72
C ARG A 244 9.21 1.36 9.74
N LEU A 245 8.81 0.65 8.69
CA LEU A 245 9.08 -0.79 8.54
C LEU A 245 10.51 -1.06 8.11
N THR A 246 11.17 -0.07 7.53
CA THR A 246 12.58 -0.06 7.12
C THR A 246 13.10 1.37 7.16
N ASP A 247 14.38 1.57 7.35
CA ASP A 247 15.04 2.87 7.31
C ASP A 247 15.57 3.23 5.90
N ALA A 248 15.42 2.32 4.92
CA ALA A 248 15.96 2.46 3.57
C ALA A 248 15.61 3.80 2.87
N ALA A 249 14.37 4.31 3.01
CA ALA A 249 13.97 5.58 2.42
C ALA A 249 14.65 6.80 3.06
N PHE A 250 15.12 6.69 4.29
CA PHE A 250 15.84 7.76 4.99
C PHE A 250 17.33 7.70 4.70
N GLU A 251 17.89 6.51 4.48
CA GLU A 251 19.28 6.30 4.11
C GLU A 251 19.58 6.86 2.71
N ASP A 252 18.67 6.61 1.74
CA ASP A 252 18.81 7.11 0.36
C ASP A 252 18.79 8.65 0.29
N THR A 253 18.02 9.30 1.15
CA THR A 253 17.98 10.78 1.23
C THR A 253 19.16 11.38 1.99
N ALA A 254 19.88 10.57 2.77
CA ALA A 254 21.07 11.00 3.52
C ALA A 254 22.37 10.86 2.69
N ALA A 255 22.33 10.19 1.54
CA ALA A 255 23.48 10.13 0.63
C ALA A 255 23.84 11.55 0.18
N PRO A 256 25.10 12.00 0.35
CA PRO A 256 25.51 13.33 -0.10
C PRO A 256 25.37 13.39 -1.63
N GLU A 257 24.65 14.38 -2.15
CA GLU A 257 24.74 14.75 -3.55
C GLU A 257 26.24 15.04 -3.84
N GLU A 258 26.90 14.13 -4.55
CA GLU A 258 28.20 14.47 -5.11
C GLU A 258 28.03 15.74 -5.94
N PRO A 259 28.83 16.79 -5.67
CA PRO A 259 28.74 18.00 -6.48
C PRO A 259 28.99 17.62 -7.94
N PRO A 260 28.19 18.15 -8.89
CA PRO A 260 28.35 17.84 -10.29
C PRO A 260 29.79 18.12 -10.71
N GLU A 261 30.44 17.16 -11.37
CA GLU A 261 31.78 17.34 -11.91
C GLU A 261 31.83 18.62 -12.76
N PRO A 262 32.85 19.44 -12.62
CA PRO A 262 32.97 20.66 -13.42
C PRO A 262 33.01 20.27 -14.90
N ILE A 263 32.10 20.85 -15.67
CA ILE A 263 32.06 20.71 -17.13
C ILE A 263 33.34 21.37 -17.66
N GLU A 264 34.32 20.57 -18.18
CA GLU A 264 35.48 21.06 -18.89
C GLU A 264 35.11 21.62 -20.27
#